data_f44f41b691757802c3628fc3d86415c5
#
_entry.id   f44f41b691757802c3628fc3d86415c5
#
_cell.length_a   1.000
_cell.length_b   1.000
_cell.length_c   1.000
_cell.angle_alpha   90.00
_cell.angle_beta   90.00
_cell.angle_gamma   90.00
#
_symmetry.space_group_name_H-M   'P 1'
#
loop_
_entity.id
_entity.type
_entity.pdbx_description
1 polymer ?
#
loop_
_entity_poly.entity_id
_entity_poly.type
_entity_poly.pdbx_seq_one_letter_code
_entity_poly.pdbx_strand_id
1 'polypeptide(L)'
;MCYFLTVGVDATRAAALEAALRAAKLEVGRSINPQVARLFPPGEVLFAVTHGGCSCDLAFPREVDEAKTRSKLEAKLRRKGYSEAKVCRAVATTKLRHPRPMADALLGVLKAHAPTRAYFHQVSGDPLTEAVGEATQLVAF
;
A
#
# COMPACT_ATOMS: atom_id res chain seq x y z
N MET A 1 6.86 10.81 7.36
CA MET A 1 6.43 9.63 8.13
C MET A 1 5.52 8.79 7.25
N CYS A 2 5.91 7.56 6.98
CA CYS A 2 5.17 6.64 6.11
C CYS A 2 4.78 5.37 6.85
N TYR A 3 3.67 4.75 6.41
CA TYR A 3 3.27 3.44 6.87
C TYR A 3 3.72 2.38 5.87
N PHE A 4 4.17 1.25 6.39
CA PHE A 4 4.51 0.05 5.64
C PHE A 4 3.74 -1.14 6.19
N LEU A 5 3.28 -2.01 5.30
CA LEU A 5 2.60 -3.24 5.65
C LEU A 5 3.54 -4.41 5.40
N THR A 6 3.72 -5.23 6.43
CA THR A 6 4.40 -6.53 6.30
C THR A 6 3.38 -7.64 6.54
N VAL A 7 3.34 -8.60 5.64
CA VAL A 7 2.46 -9.77 5.70
C VAL A 7 3.33 -11.02 5.80
N GLY A 8 3.01 -11.91 6.74
CA GLY A 8 3.66 -13.19 6.94
C GLY A 8 2.71 -14.35 6.68
N VAL A 9 3.23 -15.43 6.11
CA VAL A 9 2.48 -16.63 5.79
C VAL A 9 3.40 -17.85 5.82
N ASP A 10 2.83 -19.03 6.05
CA ASP A 10 3.55 -20.28 5.92
C ASP A 10 4.20 -20.45 4.53
N ALA A 11 5.40 -21.03 4.50
CA ALA A 11 6.21 -21.16 3.28
C ALA A 11 5.48 -21.91 2.16
N THR A 12 4.64 -22.88 2.48
CA THR A 12 3.90 -23.67 1.47
C THR A 12 2.85 -22.85 0.72
N ARG A 13 2.40 -21.74 1.30
CA ARG A 13 1.37 -20.87 0.74
C ARG A 13 1.90 -19.53 0.22
N ALA A 14 3.20 -19.29 0.40
CA ALA A 14 3.83 -18.02 0.07
C ALA A 14 3.66 -17.64 -1.41
N ALA A 15 3.88 -18.58 -2.32
CA ALA A 15 3.75 -18.33 -3.76
C ALA A 15 2.31 -17.98 -4.16
N ALA A 16 1.32 -18.65 -3.61
CA ALA A 16 -0.09 -18.38 -3.88
C ALA A 16 -0.52 -17.00 -3.35
N LEU A 17 -0.08 -16.64 -2.13
CA LEU A 17 -0.35 -15.32 -1.55
C LEU A 17 0.32 -14.22 -2.38
N GLU A 18 1.59 -14.38 -2.76
CA GLU A 18 2.30 -13.39 -3.58
C GLU A 18 1.58 -13.17 -4.92
N ALA A 19 1.17 -14.25 -5.60
CA ALA A 19 0.44 -14.16 -6.86
C ALA A 19 -0.91 -13.42 -6.68
N ALA A 20 -1.65 -13.70 -5.61
CA ALA A 20 -2.91 -13.05 -5.32
C ALA A 20 -2.75 -11.54 -5.02
N LEU A 21 -1.72 -11.17 -4.24
CA LEU A 21 -1.41 -9.76 -3.96
C LEU A 21 -1.06 -8.99 -5.25
N ARG A 22 -0.23 -9.59 -6.12
CA ARG A 22 0.12 -8.99 -7.41
C ARG A 22 -1.08 -8.91 -8.36
N ALA A 23 -1.95 -9.91 -8.38
CA ALA A 23 -3.21 -9.88 -9.15
C ALA A 23 -4.14 -8.77 -8.68
N ALA A 24 -4.13 -8.46 -7.39
CA ALA A 24 -4.82 -7.30 -6.80
C ALA A 24 -4.11 -5.96 -7.07
N LYS A 25 -3.06 -5.94 -7.92
CA LYS A 25 -2.26 -4.77 -8.30
C LYS A 25 -1.54 -4.10 -7.13
N LEU A 26 -1.23 -4.86 -6.10
CA LEU A 26 -0.37 -4.43 -5.02
C LEU A 26 1.11 -4.70 -5.37
N GLU A 27 1.97 -3.82 -4.91
CA GLU A 27 3.42 -3.99 -5.02
C GLU A 27 3.88 -4.92 -3.89
N VAL A 28 4.68 -5.93 -4.23
CA VAL A 28 5.13 -6.96 -3.29
C VAL A 28 6.65 -7.06 -3.33
N GLY A 29 7.28 -6.82 -2.19
CA GLY A 29 8.73 -6.92 -1.99
C GLY A 29 9.10 -7.98 -0.95
N ARG A 30 10.36 -8.39 -0.95
CA ARG A 30 10.93 -9.37 0.00
C ARG A 30 11.87 -8.72 1.03
N SER A 31 12.20 -7.45 0.86
CA SER A 31 13.04 -6.71 1.80
C SER A 31 12.21 -6.25 2.99
N ILE A 32 12.50 -6.76 4.16
CA ILE A 32 11.75 -6.50 5.39
C ILE A 32 12.70 -5.92 6.45
N ASN A 33 12.21 -4.90 7.15
CA ASN A 33 12.94 -4.36 8.30
C ASN A 33 13.15 -5.44 9.36
N PRO A 34 14.39 -5.66 9.85
CA PRO A 34 14.69 -6.72 10.82
C PRO A 34 13.91 -6.61 12.13
N GLN A 35 13.54 -5.41 12.55
CA GLN A 35 12.74 -5.23 13.77
C GLN A 35 11.31 -5.73 13.56
N VAL A 36 10.73 -5.48 12.37
CA VAL A 36 9.39 -5.98 12.02
C VAL A 36 9.42 -7.50 11.83
N ALA A 37 10.47 -8.04 11.21
CA ALA A 37 10.60 -9.48 11.01
C ALA A 37 10.54 -10.27 12.32
N ARG A 38 11.03 -9.71 13.43
CA ARG A 38 10.98 -10.33 14.77
C ARG A 38 9.56 -10.48 15.34
N LEU A 39 8.57 -9.78 14.79
CA LEU A 39 7.17 -9.89 15.21
C LEU A 39 6.49 -11.15 14.65
N PHE A 40 7.13 -11.80 13.69
CA PHE A 40 6.59 -12.99 13.03
C PHE A 40 7.26 -14.26 13.58
N PRO A 41 6.52 -15.39 13.58
CA PRO A 41 7.10 -16.68 13.91
C PRO A 41 8.26 -17.03 12.97
N PRO A 42 9.29 -17.71 13.49
CA PRO A 42 10.35 -18.22 12.63
C PRO A 42 9.80 -19.20 11.60
N GLY A 43 10.31 -19.10 10.36
CA GLY A 43 9.89 -19.97 9.24
C GLY A 43 8.73 -19.40 8.38
N GLU A 44 8.08 -18.32 8.79
CA GLU A 44 7.16 -17.62 7.90
C GLU A 44 7.91 -16.88 6.78
N VAL A 45 7.31 -16.87 5.60
CA VAL A 45 7.76 -16.04 4.48
C VAL A 45 7.08 -14.68 4.59
N LEU A 46 7.90 -13.63 4.57
CA LEU A 46 7.44 -12.27 4.78
C LEU A 46 7.43 -11.48 3.46
N PHE A 47 6.41 -10.65 3.32
CA PHE A 47 6.23 -9.73 2.19
C PHE A 47 6.01 -8.31 2.67
N ALA A 48 6.76 -7.36 2.12
CA ALA A 48 6.41 -5.96 2.18
C ALA A 48 5.35 -5.67 1.12
N VAL A 49 4.21 -5.14 1.52
CA VAL A 49 3.08 -4.86 0.61
C VAL A 49 2.83 -3.37 0.58
N THR A 50 2.93 -2.77 -0.60
CA THR A 50 2.75 -1.33 -0.79
C THR A 50 1.77 -1.01 -1.93
N HIS A 51 1.34 0.24 -1.96
CA HIS A 51 0.57 0.81 -3.06
C HIS A 51 1.15 2.18 -3.39
N GLY A 52 2.01 2.22 -4.43
CA GLY A 52 2.70 3.44 -4.85
C GLY A 52 3.85 3.86 -3.92
N GLY A 53 4.66 2.90 -3.49
CA GLY A 53 5.89 3.11 -2.73
C GLY A 53 5.74 3.12 -1.21
N CYS A 54 4.52 3.18 -0.68
CA CYS A 54 4.22 3.01 0.75
C CYS A 54 2.85 2.36 0.96
N SER A 55 2.49 2.07 2.20
CA SER A 55 1.20 1.47 2.55
C SER A 55 0.23 2.47 3.21
N CYS A 56 0.50 3.78 3.09
CA CYS A 56 -0.34 4.81 3.72
C CYS A 56 -1.80 4.74 3.24
N ASP A 57 -2.01 4.51 1.94
CA ASP A 57 -3.34 4.39 1.35
C ASP A 57 -4.08 3.12 1.81
N LEU A 58 -3.33 2.07 2.18
CA LEU A 58 -3.87 0.83 2.72
C LEU A 58 -4.21 0.95 4.21
N ALA A 59 -3.35 1.67 4.96
CA ALA A 59 -3.54 1.92 6.38
C ALA A 59 -4.72 2.87 6.67
N PHE A 60 -4.89 3.88 5.81
CA PHE A 60 -5.94 4.91 5.94
C PHE A 60 -6.75 5.02 4.64
N PRO A 61 -7.54 4.00 4.30
CA PRO A 61 -8.30 4.00 3.07
C PRO A 61 -9.38 5.08 3.10
N ARG A 62 -9.33 5.97 2.13
CA ARG A 62 -10.29 7.06 1.94
C ARG A 62 -10.99 6.91 0.61
N GLU A 63 -12.20 7.39 0.55
CA GLU A 63 -12.90 7.55 -0.71
C GLU A 63 -12.36 8.77 -1.46
N VAL A 64 -12.18 8.63 -2.76
CA VAL A 64 -11.71 9.69 -3.64
C VAL A 64 -12.87 10.15 -4.51
N ASP A 65 -13.29 11.38 -4.30
CA ASP A 65 -14.18 12.07 -5.22
C ASP A 65 -13.35 12.49 -6.44
N GLU A 66 -13.51 11.74 -7.54
CA GLU A 66 -12.76 11.97 -8.76
C GLU A 66 -13.03 13.34 -9.35
N ALA A 67 -14.29 13.78 -9.40
CA ALA A 67 -14.67 15.06 -9.98
C ALA A 67 -14.01 16.22 -9.24
N LYS A 68 -14.08 16.19 -7.90
CA LYS A 68 -13.45 17.19 -7.04
C LYS A 68 -11.92 17.17 -7.15
N THR A 69 -11.32 15.97 -7.25
CA THR A 69 -9.87 15.82 -7.36
C THR A 69 -9.37 16.34 -8.71
N ARG A 70 -10.07 16.03 -9.80
CA ARG A 70 -9.76 16.54 -11.15
C ARG A 70 -9.92 18.04 -11.22
N SER A 71 -11.00 18.61 -10.68
CA SER A 71 -11.23 20.06 -10.60
C SER A 71 -10.12 20.80 -9.85
N LYS A 72 -9.65 20.25 -8.72
CA LYS A 72 -8.51 20.82 -7.96
C LYS A 72 -7.21 20.77 -8.76
N LEU A 73 -6.95 19.66 -9.48
CA LEU A 73 -5.78 19.55 -10.34
C LEU A 73 -5.82 20.59 -11.48
N GLU A 74 -6.95 20.73 -12.11
CA GLU A 74 -7.20 21.71 -13.18
C GLU A 74 -6.92 23.13 -12.69
N ALA A 75 -7.52 23.54 -11.58
CA ALA A 75 -7.30 24.86 -10.97
C ALA A 75 -5.81 25.09 -10.60
N LYS A 76 -5.12 24.06 -10.12
CA LYS A 76 -3.69 24.12 -9.81
C LYS A 76 -2.83 24.32 -11.04
N LEU A 77 -3.14 23.62 -12.13
CA LEU A 77 -2.39 23.73 -13.39
C LEU A 77 -2.61 25.09 -14.05
N ARG A 78 -3.85 25.60 -14.06
CA ARG A 78 -4.15 26.95 -14.54
C ARG A 78 -3.40 28.03 -13.76
N ARG A 79 -3.35 27.94 -12.43
CA ARG A 79 -2.56 28.89 -11.60
C ARG A 79 -1.06 28.83 -11.89
N LYS A 80 -0.55 27.69 -12.39
CA LYS A 80 0.84 27.56 -12.82
C LYS A 80 1.09 28.08 -14.24
N GLY A 81 0.09 28.64 -14.92
CA GLY A 81 0.21 29.22 -16.26
C GLY A 81 0.25 28.21 -17.39
N TYR A 82 -0.21 26.95 -17.18
CA TYR A 82 -0.31 25.99 -18.27
C TYR A 82 -1.45 26.39 -19.23
N SER A 83 -1.23 26.18 -20.55
CA SER A 83 -2.27 26.39 -21.56
C SER A 83 -3.44 25.42 -21.36
N GLU A 84 -4.65 25.82 -21.78
CA GLU A 84 -5.86 24.99 -21.66
C GLU A 84 -5.67 23.60 -22.30
N ALA A 85 -5.02 23.50 -23.45
CA ALA A 85 -4.74 22.22 -24.09
C ALA A 85 -3.85 21.30 -23.21
N LYS A 86 -2.85 21.86 -22.52
CA LYS A 86 -2.00 21.11 -21.58
C LYS A 86 -2.78 20.73 -20.32
N VAL A 87 -3.61 21.62 -19.80
CA VAL A 87 -4.47 21.35 -18.64
C VAL A 87 -5.41 20.19 -18.94
N CYS A 88 -6.17 20.26 -20.03
CA CYS A 88 -7.10 19.20 -20.42
C CYS A 88 -6.39 17.84 -20.60
N ARG A 89 -5.25 17.83 -21.29
CA ARG A 89 -4.46 16.60 -21.48
C ARG A 89 -3.98 16.03 -20.13
N ALA A 90 -3.40 16.86 -19.28
CA ALA A 90 -2.90 16.43 -17.99
C ALA A 90 -4.01 15.87 -17.09
N VAL A 91 -5.16 16.54 -17.04
CA VAL A 91 -6.32 16.07 -16.26
C VAL A 91 -6.87 14.75 -16.80
N ALA A 92 -6.98 14.62 -18.12
CA ALA A 92 -7.48 13.40 -18.77
C ALA A 92 -6.55 12.18 -18.56
N THR A 93 -5.22 12.40 -18.57
CA THR A 93 -4.22 11.32 -18.47
C THR A 93 -3.81 11.01 -17.04
N THR A 94 -4.17 11.85 -16.06
CA THR A 94 -3.82 11.61 -14.67
C THR A 94 -4.59 10.42 -14.11
N LYS A 95 -3.85 9.38 -13.73
CA LYS A 95 -4.39 8.22 -12.99
C LYS A 95 -4.61 8.64 -11.54
N LEU A 96 -5.86 8.60 -11.10
CA LEU A 96 -6.21 8.81 -9.70
C LEU A 96 -5.97 7.51 -8.92
N ARG A 97 -5.48 7.66 -7.70
CA ARG A 97 -5.37 6.53 -6.76
C ARG A 97 -6.71 6.38 -6.04
N HIS A 98 -7.17 5.14 -5.93
CA HIS A 98 -8.38 4.77 -5.21
C HIS A 98 -8.03 3.91 -3.99
N PRO A 99 -7.70 4.52 -2.84
CA PRO A 99 -7.22 3.79 -1.66
C PRO A 99 -8.23 2.77 -1.12
N ARG A 100 -9.52 3.09 -1.09
CA ARG A 100 -10.54 2.21 -0.53
C ARG A 100 -10.67 0.88 -1.28
N PRO A 101 -10.85 0.85 -2.61
CA PRO A 101 -10.90 -0.42 -3.35
C PRO A 101 -9.62 -1.26 -3.21
N MET A 102 -8.46 -0.62 -3.07
CA MET A 102 -7.19 -1.34 -2.87
C MET A 102 -7.10 -1.95 -1.48
N ALA A 103 -7.55 -1.25 -0.45
CA ALA A 103 -7.62 -1.79 0.91
C ALA A 103 -8.61 -2.95 1.00
N ASP A 104 -9.78 -2.84 0.37
CA ASP A 104 -10.79 -3.90 0.32
C ASP A 104 -10.26 -5.13 -0.44
N ALA A 105 -9.54 -4.93 -1.54
CA ALA A 105 -8.89 -6.02 -2.29
C ALA A 105 -7.81 -6.71 -1.43
N LEU A 106 -6.98 -5.95 -0.71
CA LEU A 106 -6.00 -6.50 0.22
C LEU A 106 -6.68 -7.37 1.28
N LEU A 107 -7.71 -6.86 1.94
CA LEU A 107 -8.45 -7.61 2.97
C LEU A 107 -9.07 -8.89 2.40
N GLY A 108 -9.61 -8.84 1.19
CA GLY A 108 -10.13 -10.02 0.49
C GLY A 108 -9.05 -11.07 0.25
N VAL A 109 -7.87 -10.66 -0.20
CA VAL A 109 -6.72 -11.57 -0.41
C VAL A 109 -6.27 -12.18 0.91
N LEU A 110 -6.10 -11.39 1.97
CA LEU A 110 -5.65 -11.90 3.27
C LEU A 110 -6.64 -12.92 3.85
N LYS A 111 -7.95 -12.65 3.76
CA LYS A 111 -9.00 -13.60 4.19
C LYS A 111 -8.97 -14.91 3.40
N ALA A 112 -8.81 -14.84 2.08
CA ALA A 112 -8.76 -16.02 1.23
C ALA A 112 -7.52 -16.89 1.45
N HIS A 113 -6.44 -16.29 1.97
CA HIS A 113 -5.17 -16.98 2.26
C HIS A 113 -4.90 -17.14 3.77
N ALA A 114 -5.93 -17.09 4.61
CA ALA A 114 -5.80 -17.34 6.06
C ALA A 114 -5.25 -18.75 6.37
N PRO A 115 -4.46 -18.94 7.46
CA PRO A 115 -4.02 -17.91 8.38
C PRO A 115 -2.86 -17.10 7.85
N THR A 116 -2.97 -15.78 7.89
CA THR A 116 -1.90 -14.82 7.61
C THR A 116 -1.77 -13.87 8.79
N ARG A 117 -0.57 -13.32 8.97
CA ARG A 117 -0.32 -12.24 9.92
C ARG A 117 0.05 -10.99 9.16
N ALA A 118 -0.42 -9.85 9.62
CA ALA A 118 -0.11 -8.59 8.98
C ALA A 118 0.13 -7.51 10.04
N TYR A 119 1.19 -6.72 9.85
CA TYR A 119 1.52 -5.59 10.71
C TYR A 119 1.72 -4.34 9.88
N PHE A 120 1.00 -3.28 10.23
CA PHE A 120 1.38 -1.93 9.83
C PHE A 120 2.42 -1.39 10.80
N HIS A 121 3.47 -0.79 10.26
CA HIS A 121 4.48 -0.10 11.04
C HIS A 121 4.82 1.24 10.43
N GLN A 122 5.23 2.16 11.27
CA GLN A 122 5.54 3.53 10.89
C GLN A 122 7.04 3.73 10.87
N VAL A 123 7.53 4.42 9.82
CA VAL A 123 8.94 4.74 9.64
C VAL A 123 9.08 6.20 9.21
N SER A 124 10.09 6.89 9.74
CA SER A 124 10.34 8.31 9.42
C SER A 124 11.34 8.53 8.31
N GLY A 125 12.13 7.54 7.93
CA GLY A 125 13.15 7.59 6.87
C GLY A 125 13.24 6.30 6.08
N ASP A 126 14.40 5.64 6.05
CA ASP A 126 14.59 4.39 5.31
C ASP A 126 13.81 3.23 5.96
N PRO A 127 12.84 2.64 5.25
CA PRO A 127 12.00 1.58 5.80
C PRO A 127 12.75 0.30 6.16
N LEU A 128 13.97 0.11 5.68
CA LEU A 128 14.75 -1.11 5.92
C LEU A 128 15.70 -0.99 7.11
N THR A 129 16.19 0.19 7.41
CA THR A 129 17.28 0.39 8.37
C THR A 129 16.88 1.20 9.60
N GLU A 130 15.87 2.06 9.50
CA GLU A 130 15.46 2.91 10.61
C GLU A 130 14.65 2.17 11.68
N ALA A 131 14.70 2.72 12.88
CA ALA A 131 13.89 2.24 13.98
C ALA A 131 12.40 2.32 13.64
N VAL A 132 11.72 1.21 13.84
CA VAL A 132 10.27 1.13 13.68
C VAL A 132 9.63 1.84 14.86
N GLY A 133 8.75 2.79 14.57
CA GLY A 133 7.96 3.45 15.58
C GLY A 133 6.90 2.49 16.15
N GLU A 134 5.64 2.78 15.96
CA GLU A 134 4.55 1.93 16.40
C GLU A 134 4.26 0.85 15.36
N ALA A 135 4.24 -0.43 15.78
CA ALA A 135 3.78 -1.54 14.94
C ALA A 135 2.39 -1.99 15.43
N THR A 136 1.40 -1.82 14.58
CA THR A 136 0.02 -2.23 14.88
C THR A 136 -0.30 -3.50 14.12
N GLN A 137 -0.67 -4.55 14.84
CA GLN A 137 -1.15 -5.78 14.21
C GLN A 137 -2.49 -5.50 13.51
N LEU A 138 -2.52 -5.75 12.22
CA LEU A 138 -3.79 -5.94 11.53
C LEU A 138 -4.38 -7.26 12.03
N VAL A 139 -5.67 -7.27 12.35
CA VAL A 139 -6.37 -8.44 12.86
C VAL A 139 -5.90 -9.71 12.15
N ALA A 140 -5.50 -10.72 12.92
CA ALA A 140 -5.14 -12.02 12.37
C ALA A 140 -6.35 -12.63 11.64
N PHE A 141 -6.15 -12.96 10.39
CA PHE A 141 -7.12 -13.66 9.55
C PHE A 141 -6.84 -15.15 9.56
#